data_5d27907773620ca90d7282d963019b4b
#
_entry.id   5d27907773620ca90d7282d963019b4b
#
_cell.length_a   1.000
_cell.length_b   1.000
_cell.length_c   1.000
_cell.angle_alpha   90.00
_cell.angle_beta   90.00
_cell.angle_gamma   90.00
#
_symmetry.space_group_name_H-M   'P 1'
#
loop_
_entity.id
_entity.type
_entity.pdbx_description
1 polymer ?
#
loop_
_entity_poly.entity_id
_entity_poly.type
_entity_poly.pdbx_seq_one_letter_code
_entity_poly.pdbx_strand_id
1 'polypeptide(L)'
;MRLRDEPLKAVAATAEPRAAVAVAVSVTGEYRTLCRGGIDRAGTASATDRTRFEVGSVTKTFTALLLADTAARGEVSLTGRIAEHLPYAALPRGHGRAITYEHLATHTSGLPRLPPGLLLHGLPFWFANPYRSFTPEMLLPALGRAVVHHPPGTLMRYSNFGVGLLGRLLADGAGTDYGPLLRERVLDPLELTDTGTAAPDDPDPAYAVGYWHGRRRPPWVIPALPGAAAVRSSARDLIRFLRAHLDPGGSDVPPPLRIPLKEVVRVRELPGETEEKSGLAWSVRTLAGATLYFHSGATRGCTAFVGLSPEREVCVAALTNSGLTLRSRFVQSAYLLLRALALGEAK
;
A
#
# COMPACT_ATOMS: atom_id res chain seq x y z
N MET A 1 23.18 -16.30 -7.80
CA MET A 1 23.24 -16.43 -6.31
C MET A 1 22.09 -17.37 -5.92
N ARG A 2 22.36 -18.54 -5.31
CA ARG A 2 21.28 -19.40 -4.83
C ARG A 2 20.64 -18.78 -3.59
N LEU A 3 19.36 -18.48 -3.63
CA LEU A 3 18.60 -18.02 -2.47
C LEU A 3 18.58 -19.11 -1.40
N ARG A 4 18.95 -18.77 -0.16
CA ARG A 4 18.86 -19.67 1.01
C ARG A 4 17.60 -19.32 1.81
N ASP A 5 17.12 -20.26 2.61
CA ASP A 5 15.91 -20.06 3.43
C ASP A 5 16.21 -19.28 4.73
N GLU A 6 17.48 -19.26 5.19
CA GLU A 6 17.86 -18.64 6.44
C GLU A 6 17.46 -17.15 6.55
N PRO A 7 17.65 -16.30 5.54
CA PRO A 7 17.21 -14.90 5.60
C PRO A 7 15.67 -14.76 5.71
N LEU A 8 14.92 -15.64 5.04
CA LEU A 8 13.46 -15.65 5.13
C LEU A 8 13.00 -16.10 6.52
N LYS A 9 13.65 -17.13 7.08
CA LYS A 9 13.43 -17.62 8.47
C LYS A 9 13.71 -16.51 9.47
N ALA A 10 14.77 -15.73 9.28
CA ALA A 10 15.12 -14.62 10.16
C ALA A 10 14.01 -13.54 10.18
N VAL A 11 13.45 -13.18 9.02
CA VAL A 11 12.30 -12.26 8.97
C VAL A 11 11.08 -12.88 9.64
N ALA A 12 10.73 -14.11 9.29
CA ALA A 12 9.58 -14.80 9.86
C ALA A 12 9.66 -14.92 11.40
N ALA A 13 10.86 -15.15 11.94
CA ALA A 13 11.09 -15.27 13.39
C ALA A 13 10.77 -13.97 14.16
N THR A 14 10.75 -12.81 13.51
CA THR A 14 10.42 -11.52 14.13
C THR A 14 8.92 -11.26 14.28
N ALA A 15 8.06 -12.07 13.64
CA ALA A 15 6.62 -12.04 13.86
C ALA A 15 6.26 -12.77 15.18
N GLU A 16 5.05 -12.50 15.70
CA GLU A 16 4.55 -13.22 16.89
C GLU A 16 4.61 -14.74 16.69
N PRO A 17 4.92 -15.54 17.74
CA PRO A 17 5.15 -16.99 17.60
C PRO A 17 3.99 -17.77 16.96
N ARG A 18 2.74 -17.36 17.24
CA ARG A 18 1.52 -18.00 16.72
C ARG A 18 0.93 -17.31 15.50
N ALA A 19 1.64 -16.34 14.92
CA ALA A 19 1.13 -15.63 13.75
C ALA A 19 1.30 -16.47 12.48
N ALA A 20 0.32 -16.34 11.58
CA ALA A 20 0.51 -16.66 10.17
C ALA A 20 1.54 -15.70 9.57
N VAL A 21 2.49 -16.22 8.85
CA VAL A 21 3.53 -15.46 8.17
C VAL A 21 3.72 -16.01 6.77
N ALA A 22 3.85 -15.11 5.80
CA ALA A 22 4.33 -15.43 4.45
C ALA A 22 5.43 -14.42 4.08
N VAL A 23 6.63 -14.89 3.84
CA VAL A 23 7.77 -14.11 3.34
C VAL A 23 8.15 -14.66 1.99
N ALA A 24 8.14 -13.82 0.97
CA ALA A 24 8.51 -14.19 -0.39
C ALA A 24 9.57 -13.24 -0.94
N VAL A 25 10.47 -13.78 -1.74
CA VAL A 25 11.51 -13.03 -2.45
C VAL A 25 11.60 -13.49 -3.90
N SER A 26 11.97 -12.57 -4.77
CA SER A 26 12.40 -12.88 -6.13
C SER A 26 13.74 -12.19 -6.37
N VAL A 27 14.73 -12.93 -6.85
CA VAL A 27 16.06 -12.41 -7.20
C VAL A 27 16.44 -12.95 -8.56
N THR A 28 16.68 -12.09 -9.53
CA THR A 28 16.99 -12.46 -10.93
C THR A 28 16.05 -13.54 -11.48
N GLY A 29 14.74 -13.41 -11.19
CA GLY A 29 13.69 -14.34 -11.61
C GLY A 29 13.48 -15.56 -10.71
N GLU A 30 14.46 -15.95 -9.88
CA GLU A 30 14.29 -17.07 -8.93
C GLU A 30 13.33 -16.67 -7.80
N TYR A 31 12.24 -17.43 -7.61
CA TYR A 31 11.24 -17.22 -6.57
C TYR A 31 11.45 -18.16 -5.40
N ARG A 32 11.41 -17.62 -4.20
CA ARG A 32 11.43 -18.38 -2.94
C ARG A 32 10.38 -17.84 -1.98
N THR A 33 9.75 -18.73 -1.26
CA THR A 33 8.78 -18.38 -0.22
C THR A 33 8.97 -19.25 1.01
N LEU A 34 8.68 -18.64 2.16
CA LEU A 34 8.58 -19.31 3.45
C LEU A 34 7.26 -18.92 4.10
N CYS A 35 6.44 -19.91 4.39
CA CYS A 35 5.17 -19.74 5.09
C CYS A 35 5.20 -20.52 6.40
N ARG A 36 4.59 -19.96 7.46
CA ARG A 36 4.42 -20.64 8.74
C ARG A 36 3.18 -20.16 9.48
N GLY A 37 2.72 -20.96 10.43
CA GLY A 37 1.58 -20.67 11.29
C GLY A 37 0.24 -20.96 10.65
N GLY A 38 -0.80 -21.00 11.47
CA GLY A 38 -2.18 -21.15 11.01
C GLY A 38 -2.79 -19.82 10.59
N ILE A 39 -3.72 -19.83 9.61
CA ILE A 39 -4.47 -18.65 9.19
C ILE A 39 -5.29 -18.03 10.33
N ASP A 40 -5.60 -18.84 11.34
CA ASP A 40 -6.20 -18.44 12.61
C ASP A 40 -5.49 -19.14 13.77
N ARG A 41 -5.90 -18.82 15.01
CA ARG A 41 -5.32 -19.44 16.21
C ARG A 41 -5.89 -20.83 16.52
N ALA A 42 -6.98 -21.22 15.88
CA ALA A 42 -7.54 -22.57 15.98
C ALA A 42 -6.75 -23.56 15.11
N GLY A 43 -5.94 -23.07 14.17
CA GLY A 43 -5.12 -23.89 13.28
C GLY A 43 -5.95 -24.59 12.21
N THR A 44 -7.04 -23.95 11.76
CA THR A 44 -7.97 -24.52 10.76
C THR A 44 -7.29 -24.82 9.45
N ALA A 45 -6.33 -23.99 9.03
CA ALA A 45 -5.49 -24.21 7.86
C ALA A 45 -4.10 -23.57 8.06
N SER A 46 -3.08 -24.11 7.40
CA SER A 46 -1.75 -23.53 7.38
C SER A 46 -1.67 -22.36 6.40
N ALA A 47 -0.89 -21.34 6.74
CA ALA A 47 -0.59 -20.25 5.83
C ALA A 47 0.22 -20.75 4.63
N THR A 48 -0.11 -20.24 3.45
CA THR A 48 0.57 -20.50 2.18
C THR A 48 0.96 -19.17 1.53
N ASP A 49 1.70 -19.22 0.42
CA ASP A 49 2.03 -18.02 -0.37
C ASP A 49 0.80 -17.40 -1.07
N ARG A 50 -0.33 -18.14 -1.10
CA ARG A 50 -1.62 -17.67 -1.61
C ARG A 50 -2.57 -17.19 -0.51
N THR A 51 -2.22 -17.35 0.76
CA THR A 51 -3.03 -16.84 1.87
C THR A 51 -3.13 -15.32 1.77
N ARG A 52 -4.35 -14.80 1.83
CA ARG A 52 -4.65 -13.37 1.74
C ARG A 52 -4.52 -12.71 3.10
N PHE A 53 -3.79 -11.61 3.16
CA PHE A 53 -3.62 -10.75 4.33
C PHE A 53 -4.10 -9.34 4.03
N GLU A 54 -4.55 -8.60 5.02
CA GLU A 54 -4.72 -7.15 4.91
C GLU A 54 -3.34 -6.49 4.76
N VAL A 55 -3.15 -5.74 3.69
CA VAL A 55 -1.84 -5.12 3.43
C VAL A 55 -1.75 -3.67 3.92
N GLY A 56 -2.84 -3.14 4.48
CA GLY A 56 -2.87 -1.78 5.03
C GLY A 56 -2.36 -0.74 4.02
N SER A 57 -1.43 0.09 4.44
CA SER A 57 -0.92 1.18 3.59
C SER A 57 -0.17 0.76 2.33
N VAL A 58 0.21 -0.51 2.17
CA VAL A 58 0.69 -1.01 0.86
C VAL A 58 -0.36 -0.81 -0.24
N THR A 59 -1.66 -0.74 0.11
CA THR A 59 -2.74 -0.32 -0.81
C THR A 59 -2.38 0.93 -1.62
N LYS A 60 -1.63 1.87 -1.05
CA LYS A 60 -1.29 3.14 -1.71
C LYS A 60 -0.44 2.95 -2.96
N THR A 61 0.37 1.90 -3.02
CA THR A 61 1.17 1.59 -4.23
C THR A 61 0.27 1.13 -5.37
N PHE A 62 -0.80 0.41 -5.08
CA PHE A 62 -1.84 0.07 -6.06
C PHE A 62 -2.63 1.29 -6.51
N THR A 63 -3.00 2.18 -5.57
CA THR A 63 -3.69 3.44 -5.89
C THR A 63 -2.81 4.36 -6.76
N ALA A 64 -1.51 4.39 -6.50
CA ALA A 64 -0.55 5.14 -7.30
C ALA A 64 -0.43 4.58 -8.73
N LEU A 65 -0.41 3.25 -8.90
CA LEU A 65 -0.41 2.64 -10.23
C LEU A 65 -1.73 2.92 -10.97
N LEU A 66 -2.85 2.87 -10.27
CA LEU A 66 -4.15 3.25 -10.84
C LEU A 66 -4.17 4.73 -11.28
N LEU A 67 -3.61 5.65 -10.48
CA LEU A 67 -3.44 7.05 -10.88
C LEU A 67 -2.58 7.17 -12.14
N ALA A 68 -1.45 6.48 -12.19
CA ALA A 68 -0.56 6.53 -13.34
C ALA A 68 -1.20 5.94 -14.61
N ASP A 69 -2.02 4.88 -14.49
CA ASP A 69 -2.81 4.33 -15.60
C ASP A 69 -3.87 5.33 -16.08
N THR A 70 -4.62 5.93 -15.16
CA THR A 70 -5.63 6.95 -15.47
C THR A 70 -5.00 8.17 -16.18
N ALA A 71 -3.79 8.57 -15.74
CA ALA A 71 -3.04 9.65 -16.37
C ALA A 71 -2.51 9.27 -17.77
N ALA A 72 -2.00 8.04 -17.93
CA ALA A 72 -1.53 7.55 -19.22
C ALA A 72 -2.66 7.43 -20.27
N ARG A 73 -3.90 7.23 -19.81
CA ARG A 73 -5.11 7.27 -20.68
C ARG A 73 -5.58 8.70 -20.99
N GLY A 74 -4.98 9.72 -20.40
CA GLY A 74 -5.38 11.12 -20.58
C GLY A 74 -6.66 11.51 -19.84
N GLU A 75 -7.16 10.69 -18.95
CA GLU A 75 -8.38 10.94 -18.16
C GLU A 75 -8.16 11.97 -17.05
N VAL A 76 -6.92 12.03 -16.50
CA VAL A 76 -6.47 13.06 -15.56
C VAL A 76 -5.02 13.47 -15.90
N SER A 77 -4.58 14.63 -15.40
CA SER A 77 -3.16 15.00 -15.39
C SER A 77 -2.60 14.84 -13.98
N LEU A 78 -1.39 14.32 -13.83
CA LEU A 78 -0.72 14.25 -12.51
C LEU A 78 -0.62 15.65 -11.87
N THR A 79 -0.38 16.69 -12.66
CA THR A 79 -0.31 18.09 -12.27
C THR A 79 -1.68 18.80 -12.32
N GLY A 80 -2.74 18.11 -12.74
CA GLY A 80 -4.10 18.61 -12.74
C GLY A 80 -4.60 18.88 -11.32
N ARG A 81 -5.36 19.95 -11.15
CA ARG A 81 -5.89 20.36 -9.84
C ARG A 81 -7.14 19.54 -9.50
N ILE A 82 -7.16 18.92 -8.33
CA ILE A 82 -8.35 18.20 -7.86
C ILE A 82 -9.57 19.09 -7.68
N ALA A 83 -9.36 20.39 -7.51
CA ALA A 83 -10.43 21.38 -7.39
C ALA A 83 -11.36 21.45 -8.62
N GLU A 84 -10.88 21.03 -9.78
CA GLU A 84 -11.65 20.99 -11.03
C GLU A 84 -12.70 19.86 -11.05
N HIS A 85 -12.53 18.86 -10.18
CA HIS A 85 -13.40 17.69 -10.06
C HIS A 85 -14.18 17.64 -8.74
N LEU A 86 -14.19 18.75 -7.98
CA LEU A 86 -14.83 18.83 -6.67
C LEU A 86 -15.88 19.94 -6.63
N PRO A 87 -17.03 19.71 -5.94
CA PRO A 87 -17.97 20.79 -5.65
C PRO A 87 -17.26 21.89 -4.84
N TYR A 88 -17.62 23.15 -5.08
CA TYR A 88 -17.03 24.30 -4.39
C TYR A 88 -17.05 24.18 -2.86
N ALA A 89 -18.18 23.69 -2.31
CA ALA A 89 -18.34 23.49 -0.86
C ALA A 89 -17.42 22.44 -0.25
N ALA A 90 -16.84 21.55 -1.08
CA ALA A 90 -15.91 20.52 -0.66
C ALA A 90 -14.43 20.95 -0.77
N LEU A 91 -14.14 22.12 -1.33
CA LEU A 91 -12.76 22.58 -1.49
C LEU A 91 -12.12 22.87 -0.12
N PRO A 92 -10.92 22.33 0.16
CA PRO A 92 -10.19 22.63 1.38
C PRO A 92 -9.86 24.12 1.47
N ARG A 93 -9.89 24.64 2.68
CA ARG A 93 -9.53 26.06 2.96
C ARG A 93 -8.03 26.30 2.84
N GLY A 94 -7.64 27.58 2.79
CA GLY A 94 -6.25 27.98 2.61
C GLY A 94 -5.74 27.65 1.21
N HIS A 95 -4.61 26.96 1.11
CA HIS A 95 -4.01 26.58 -0.17
C HIS A 95 -4.65 25.38 -0.85
N GLY A 96 -5.78 24.86 -0.35
CA GLY A 96 -6.38 23.59 -0.82
C GLY A 96 -6.74 23.54 -2.31
N ARG A 97 -7.03 24.70 -2.94
CA ARG A 97 -7.34 24.78 -4.39
C ARG A 97 -6.15 24.45 -5.29
N ALA A 98 -4.93 24.53 -4.78
CA ALA A 98 -3.72 24.23 -5.54
C ALA A 98 -3.28 22.76 -5.45
N ILE A 99 -4.01 21.93 -4.73
CA ILE A 99 -3.70 20.49 -4.62
C ILE A 99 -3.86 19.81 -5.98
N THR A 100 -2.85 19.05 -6.38
CA THR A 100 -2.86 18.22 -7.60
C THR A 100 -2.98 16.73 -7.25
N TYR A 101 -3.23 15.90 -8.25
CA TYR A 101 -3.23 14.44 -8.10
C TYR A 101 -1.86 13.92 -7.60
N GLU A 102 -0.76 14.45 -8.15
CA GLU A 102 0.59 14.10 -7.73
C GLU A 102 0.84 14.47 -6.26
N HIS A 103 0.39 15.62 -5.80
CA HIS A 103 0.50 16.02 -4.39
C HIS A 103 -0.20 15.05 -3.43
N LEU A 104 -1.33 14.46 -3.83
CA LEU A 104 -2.00 13.43 -3.03
C LEU A 104 -1.17 12.14 -2.96
N ALA A 105 -0.61 11.70 -4.10
CA ALA A 105 0.15 10.46 -4.19
C ALA A 105 1.54 10.54 -3.55
N THR A 106 2.15 11.74 -3.47
CA THR A 106 3.47 11.97 -2.87
C THR A 106 3.41 12.49 -1.42
N HIS A 107 2.20 12.59 -0.84
CA HIS A 107 2.00 13.13 0.51
C HIS A 107 2.43 14.59 0.70
N THR A 108 2.45 15.38 -0.38
CA THR A 108 2.81 16.80 -0.35
C THR A 108 1.62 17.74 -0.49
N SER A 109 0.40 17.21 -0.37
CA SER A 109 -0.85 17.99 -0.50
C SER A 109 -1.12 18.97 0.65
N GLY A 110 -0.45 18.81 1.81
CA GLY A 110 -0.75 19.57 3.02
C GLY A 110 -2.03 19.16 3.74
N LEU A 111 -2.77 18.14 3.24
CA LEU A 111 -3.93 17.59 3.93
C LEU A 111 -3.53 16.89 5.24
N PRO A 112 -4.37 16.94 6.28
CA PRO A 112 -4.08 16.26 7.54
C PRO A 112 -3.96 14.74 7.35
N ARG A 113 -3.28 14.06 8.29
CA ARG A 113 -3.11 12.60 8.26
C ARG A 113 -4.44 11.85 8.21
N LEU A 114 -5.42 12.32 8.99
CA LEU A 114 -6.75 11.73 9.13
C LEU A 114 -7.80 12.77 8.73
N PRO A 115 -8.97 12.36 8.18
CA PRO A 115 -10.03 13.31 7.88
C PRO A 115 -10.54 14.01 9.14
N PRO A 116 -10.84 15.31 9.05
CA PRO A 116 -11.52 16.03 10.12
C PRO A 116 -12.82 15.35 10.55
N GLY A 117 -12.98 15.13 11.85
CA GLY A 117 -14.16 14.44 12.42
C GLY A 117 -13.97 12.93 12.60
N LEU A 118 -12.98 12.29 11.97
CA LEU A 118 -12.75 10.85 12.14
C LEU A 118 -12.59 10.44 13.62
N LEU A 119 -11.90 11.25 14.42
CA LEU A 119 -11.69 10.94 15.84
C LEU A 119 -13.02 10.83 16.59
N LEU A 120 -13.97 11.74 16.36
CA LEU A 120 -15.27 11.72 17.01
C LEU A 120 -16.09 10.49 16.60
N HIS A 121 -16.19 10.23 15.30
CA HIS A 121 -16.97 9.09 14.78
C HIS A 121 -16.29 7.75 15.04
N GLY A 122 -14.95 7.73 15.10
CA GLY A 122 -14.15 6.51 15.28
C GLY A 122 -13.95 6.09 16.74
N LEU A 123 -14.24 6.95 17.71
CA LEU A 123 -14.03 6.67 19.15
C LEU A 123 -14.58 5.31 19.62
N PRO A 124 -15.84 4.93 19.31
CA PRO A 124 -16.39 3.64 19.74
C PRO A 124 -15.63 2.44 19.17
N PHE A 125 -14.96 2.62 18.02
CA PHE A 125 -14.25 1.57 17.29
C PHE A 125 -12.72 1.75 17.30
N TRP A 126 -12.20 2.67 18.11
CA TRP A 126 -10.79 3.08 18.07
C TRP A 126 -9.80 1.92 18.18
N PHE A 127 -10.11 0.94 19.04
CA PHE A 127 -9.27 -0.24 19.22
C PHE A 127 -9.50 -1.35 18.19
N ALA A 128 -10.58 -1.27 17.41
CA ALA A 128 -10.89 -2.23 16.36
C ALA A 128 -10.56 -1.65 14.97
N ASN A 129 -11.36 -0.72 14.50
CA ASN A 129 -11.18 -0.04 13.22
C ASN A 129 -11.86 1.34 13.25
N PRO A 130 -11.14 2.42 13.52
CA PRO A 130 -11.72 3.76 13.62
C PRO A 130 -12.31 4.28 12.30
N TYR A 131 -11.91 3.71 11.14
CA TYR A 131 -12.44 4.13 9.85
C TYR A 131 -13.81 3.51 9.51
N ARG A 132 -14.22 2.45 10.22
CA ARG A 132 -15.46 1.73 9.92
C ARG A 132 -16.71 2.63 9.91
N SER A 133 -16.76 3.61 10.79
CA SER A 133 -17.86 4.55 10.95
C SER A 133 -17.75 5.81 10.08
N PHE A 134 -16.65 5.97 9.36
CA PHE A 134 -16.45 7.10 8.44
C PHE A 134 -16.95 6.72 7.06
N THR A 135 -18.18 7.14 6.74
CA THR A 135 -18.89 6.75 5.51
C THR A 135 -18.47 7.61 4.30
N PRO A 136 -18.73 7.17 3.06
CA PRO A 136 -18.42 7.94 1.85
C PRO A 136 -19.07 9.34 1.84
N GLU A 137 -20.28 9.49 2.39
CA GLU A 137 -20.99 10.77 2.48
C GLU A 137 -20.31 11.79 3.39
N MET A 138 -19.51 11.31 4.35
CA MET A 138 -18.73 12.16 5.27
C MET A 138 -17.46 12.73 4.64
N LEU A 139 -16.99 12.16 3.51
CA LEU A 139 -15.70 12.48 2.90
C LEU A 139 -15.61 13.92 2.42
N LEU A 140 -16.54 14.35 1.56
CA LEU A 140 -16.57 15.71 1.00
C LEU A 140 -16.80 16.78 2.08
N PRO A 141 -17.76 16.62 3.02
CA PRO A 141 -17.88 17.54 4.16
C PRO A 141 -16.60 17.62 5.02
N ALA A 142 -15.90 16.52 5.23
CA ALA A 142 -14.62 16.53 5.95
C ALA A 142 -13.53 17.26 5.17
N LEU A 143 -13.51 17.12 3.84
CA LEU A 143 -12.57 17.82 2.97
C LEU A 143 -12.79 19.35 3.03
N GLY A 144 -14.02 19.83 2.95
CA GLY A 144 -14.36 21.25 3.08
C GLY A 144 -14.00 21.86 4.45
N ARG A 145 -13.90 21.04 5.51
CA ARG A 145 -13.42 21.46 6.83
C ARG A 145 -11.90 21.43 6.97
N ALA A 146 -11.18 20.75 6.07
CA ALA A 146 -9.73 20.70 6.13
C ALA A 146 -9.11 22.07 5.81
N VAL A 147 -8.00 22.40 6.48
CA VAL A 147 -7.22 23.60 6.22
C VAL A 147 -5.84 23.20 5.75
N VAL A 148 -5.44 23.71 4.60
CA VAL A 148 -4.12 23.51 4.02
C VAL A 148 -3.29 24.76 4.30
N HIS A 149 -2.41 24.66 5.29
CA HIS A 149 -1.66 25.83 5.83
C HIS A 149 -0.46 26.22 4.97
N HIS A 150 0.13 25.27 4.24
CA HIS A 150 1.30 25.48 3.38
C HIS A 150 0.95 25.21 1.93
N PRO A 151 1.59 25.88 0.97
CA PRO A 151 1.41 25.55 -0.44
C PRO A 151 1.66 24.06 -0.70
N PRO A 152 0.78 23.36 -1.43
CA PRO A 152 1.05 21.99 -1.85
C PRO A 152 2.38 21.88 -2.59
N GLY A 153 3.10 20.77 -2.39
CA GLY A 153 4.42 20.59 -2.94
C GLY A 153 5.58 21.14 -2.09
N THR A 154 5.31 21.85 -0.97
CA THR A 154 6.37 22.46 -0.16
C THR A 154 6.75 21.71 1.11
N LEU A 155 5.92 20.74 1.54
CA LEU A 155 6.17 19.94 2.73
C LEU A 155 5.61 18.54 2.55
N MET A 156 6.43 17.52 2.82
CA MET A 156 5.98 16.12 2.85
C MET A 156 5.34 15.82 4.21
N ARG A 157 4.08 15.41 4.20
CA ARG A 157 3.34 15.00 5.39
C ARG A 157 2.43 13.82 5.06
N TYR A 158 2.78 12.64 5.57
CA TYR A 158 2.03 11.42 5.32
C TYR A 158 0.53 11.56 5.62
N SER A 159 -0.32 11.32 4.62
CA SER A 159 -1.76 11.51 4.71
C SER A 159 -2.55 10.31 4.17
N ASN A 160 -3.22 9.57 5.06
CA ASN A 160 -4.22 8.58 4.67
C ASN A 160 -5.43 9.26 4.01
N PHE A 161 -5.78 10.44 4.50
CA PHE A 161 -6.87 11.23 3.95
C PHE A 161 -6.60 11.62 2.50
N GLY A 162 -5.38 12.10 2.20
CA GLY A 162 -5.00 12.49 0.83
C GLY A 162 -5.08 11.33 -0.16
N VAL A 163 -4.47 10.19 0.16
CA VAL A 163 -4.50 9.03 -0.77
C VAL A 163 -5.86 8.35 -0.81
N GLY A 164 -6.61 8.36 0.29
CA GLY A 164 -8.00 7.89 0.28
C GLY A 164 -8.89 8.75 -0.62
N LEU A 165 -8.74 10.09 -0.55
CA LEU A 165 -9.39 11.02 -1.46
C LEU A 165 -8.98 10.76 -2.91
N LEU A 166 -7.67 10.52 -3.17
CA LEU A 166 -7.19 10.15 -4.50
C LEU A 166 -7.96 8.95 -5.07
N GLY A 167 -8.05 7.85 -4.29
CA GLY A 167 -8.78 6.65 -4.73
C GLY A 167 -10.25 6.94 -5.03
N ARG A 168 -10.89 7.83 -4.27
CA ARG A 168 -12.27 8.26 -4.51
C ARG A 168 -12.40 9.08 -5.79
N LEU A 169 -11.53 10.06 -6.01
CA LEU A 169 -11.57 10.90 -7.22
C LEU A 169 -11.37 10.09 -8.50
N LEU A 170 -10.46 9.09 -8.47
CA LEU A 170 -10.24 8.19 -9.60
C LEU A 170 -11.49 7.34 -9.89
N ALA A 171 -12.14 6.83 -8.85
CA ALA A 171 -13.36 6.04 -8.97
C ALA A 171 -14.53 6.87 -9.49
N ASP A 172 -14.72 8.07 -8.95
CA ASP A 172 -15.77 9.01 -9.40
C ASP A 172 -15.57 9.43 -10.86
N GLY A 173 -14.32 9.72 -11.27
CA GLY A 173 -13.98 10.06 -12.65
C GLY A 173 -14.27 8.91 -13.64
N ALA A 174 -14.12 7.66 -13.18
CA ALA A 174 -14.45 6.48 -13.98
C ALA A 174 -15.92 6.04 -13.86
N GLY A 175 -16.76 6.72 -13.06
CA GLY A 175 -18.17 6.39 -12.86
C GLY A 175 -18.41 5.04 -12.18
N THR A 176 -17.48 4.57 -11.35
CA THR A 176 -17.56 3.27 -10.68
C THR A 176 -16.96 3.32 -9.26
N ASP A 177 -16.98 2.20 -8.54
CA ASP A 177 -16.32 2.10 -7.23
C ASP A 177 -14.82 1.79 -7.36
N TYR A 178 -14.05 2.13 -6.32
CA TYR A 178 -12.59 1.92 -6.28
C TYR A 178 -12.18 0.45 -6.49
N GLY A 179 -12.89 -0.49 -5.89
CA GLY A 179 -12.56 -1.92 -5.99
C GLY A 179 -12.69 -2.47 -7.40
N PRO A 180 -13.85 -2.31 -8.05
CA PRO A 180 -14.04 -2.66 -9.47
C PRO A 180 -13.03 -1.97 -10.40
N LEU A 181 -12.80 -0.66 -10.24
CA LEU A 181 -11.83 0.07 -11.06
C LEU A 181 -10.41 -0.48 -10.92
N LEU A 182 -9.99 -0.72 -9.66
CA LEU A 182 -8.67 -1.31 -9.38
C LEU A 182 -8.55 -2.71 -10.01
N ARG A 183 -9.60 -3.52 -9.91
CA ARG A 183 -9.63 -4.87 -10.49
C ARG A 183 -9.45 -4.81 -12.00
N GLU A 184 -10.29 -4.03 -12.69
CA GLU A 184 -10.28 -3.93 -14.15
C GLU A 184 -8.94 -3.43 -14.68
N ARG A 185 -8.36 -2.38 -14.05
CA ARG A 185 -7.22 -1.66 -14.63
C ARG A 185 -5.86 -2.15 -14.14
N VAL A 186 -5.80 -2.83 -12.99
CA VAL A 186 -4.53 -3.23 -12.38
C VAL A 186 -4.50 -4.72 -12.06
N LEU A 187 -5.52 -5.23 -11.33
CA LEU A 187 -5.43 -6.59 -10.78
C LEU A 187 -5.57 -7.65 -11.86
N ASP A 188 -6.61 -7.58 -12.67
CA ASP A 188 -6.87 -8.55 -13.74
C ASP A 188 -5.79 -8.50 -14.83
N PRO A 189 -5.35 -7.31 -15.32
CA PRO A 189 -4.26 -7.23 -16.29
C PRO A 189 -2.93 -7.82 -15.79
N LEU A 190 -2.62 -7.68 -14.50
CA LEU A 190 -1.42 -8.27 -13.88
C LEU A 190 -1.68 -9.68 -13.31
N GLU A 191 -2.89 -10.26 -13.54
CA GLU A 191 -3.32 -11.58 -13.04
C GLU A 191 -3.10 -11.76 -11.52
N LEU A 192 -3.42 -10.72 -10.72
CA LEU A 192 -3.33 -10.73 -9.26
C LEU A 192 -4.59 -11.32 -8.65
N THR A 193 -4.76 -12.62 -8.80
CA THR A 193 -6.01 -13.34 -8.53
C THR A 193 -6.35 -13.49 -7.05
N ASP A 194 -5.35 -13.41 -6.18
CA ASP A 194 -5.51 -13.44 -4.72
C ASP A 194 -5.62 -12.02 -4.11
N THR A 195 -5.71 -10.99 -4.97
CA THR A 195 -5.74 -9.59 -4.53
C THR A 195 -7.10 -8.95 -4.77
N GLY A 196 -7.57 -8.13 -3.82
CA GLY A 196 -8.84 -7.43 -3.93
C GLY A 196 -9.12 -6.52 -2.75
N THR A 197 -10.28 -5.84 -2.76
CA THR A 197 -10.70 -4.90 -1.71
C THR A 197 -11.88 -5.39 -0.88
N ALA A 198 -12.58 -6.43 -1.32
CA ALA A 198 -13.70 -7.00 -0.58
C ALA A 198 -13.24 -7.55 0.78
N ALA A 199 -14.02 -7.28 1.82
CA ALA A 199 -13.84 -7.97 3.09
C ALA A 199 -14.21 -9.45 2.90
N PRO A 200 -13.46 -10.37 3.54
CA PRO A 200 -13.80 -11.79 3.47
C PRO A 200 -15.09 -12.06 4.20
N ASP A 201 -15.82 -13.08 3.73
CA ASP A 201 -16.83 -13.74 4.54
C ASP A 201 -16.15 -14.49 5.70
N ASP A 202 -16.85 -14.73 6.79
CA ASP A 202 -16.29 -15.46 7.93
C ASP A 202 -17.04 -16.79 8.14
N PRO A 203 -16.35 -17.94 8.05
CA PRO A 203 -14.92 -18.15 7.79
C PRO A 203 -14.55 -18.17 6.30
N ASP A 204 -13.40 -17.57 5.95
CA ASP A 204 -12.79 -17.70 4.62
C ASP A 204 -11.45 -18.44 4.73
N PRO A 205 -11.32 -19.66 4.21
CA PRO A 205 -10.11 -20.47 4.35
C PRO A 205 -8.89 -19.93 3.60
N ALA A 206 -9.07 -18.96 2.72
CA ALA A 206 -8.00 -18.31 2.00
C ALA A 206 -7.52 -17.01 2.67
N TYR A 207 -8.12 -16.64 3.82
CA TYR A 207 -7.88 -15.35 4.50
C TYR A 207 -7.29 -15.54 5.89
N ALA A 208 -6.18 -14.84 6.16
CA ALA A 208 -5.56 -14.85 7.47
C ALA A 208 -6.31 -13.93 8.45
N VAL A 209 -6.89 -14.49 9.49
CA VAL A 209 -7.58 -13.75 10.54
C VAL A 209 -6.60 -12.85 11.29
N GLY A 210 -6.89 -11.56 11.37
CA GLY A 210 -6.02 -10.59 12.02
C GLY A 210 -6.04 -10.65 13.55
N TYR A 211 -4.89 -10.40 14.19
CA TYR A 211 -4.75 -10.33 15.65
C TYR A 211 -3.96 -9.11 16.09
N TRP A 212 -4.34 -8.54 17.24
CA TRP A 212 -3.60 -7.45 17.88
C TRP A 212 -3.58 -7.65 19.39
N HIS A 213 -2.39 -7.65 19.98
CA HIS A 213 -2.18 -8.02 21.39
C HIS A 213 -2.87 -9.34 21.74
N GLY A 214 -2.74 -10.33 20.86
CA GLY A 214 -3.32 -11.64 21.08
C GLY A 214 -4.82 -11.79 20.85
N ARG A 215 -5.55 -10.72 20.59
CA ARG A 215 -7.00 -10.71 20.40
C ARG A 215 -7.35 -10.65 18.90
N ARG A 216 -8.29 -11.51 18.46
CA ARG A 216 -8.86 -11.48 17.12
C ARG A 216 -9.41 -10.08 16.80
N ARG A 217 -9.22 -9.65 15.56
CA ARG A 217 -9.76 -8.39 15.04
C ARG A 217 -10.76 -8.67 13.93
N PRO A 218 -11.83 -7.89 13.83
CA PRO A 218 -12.72 -7.96 12.68
C PRO A 218 -11.94 -7.55 11.43
N PRO A 219 -12.37 -7.99 10.22
CA PRO A 219 -11.78 -7.55 8.98
C PRO A 219 -11.72 -6.04 8.87
N TRP A 220 -10.58 -5.54 8.39
CA TRP A 220 -10.38 -4.10 8.21
C TRP A 220 -11.21 -3.58 7.04
N VAL A 221 -12.08 -2.64 7.30
CA VAL A 221 -12.89 -1.94 6.29
C VAL A 221 -12.67 -0.44 6.38
N ILE A 222 -12.59 0.22 5.25
CA ILE A 222 -12.32 1.66 5.15
C ILE A 222 -13.22 2.26 4.05
N PRO A 223 -14.53 2.41 4.32
CA PRO A 223 -15.54 2.66 3.30
C PRO A 223 -15.31 3.95 2.51
N ALA A 224 -14.95 5.03 3.19
CA ALA A 224 -14.76 6.34 2.55
C ALA A 224 -13.37 6.53 1.91
N LEU A 225 -12.38 5.72 2.27
CA LEU A 225 -10.98 5.93 1.90
C LEU A 225 -10.32 4.63 1.39
N PRO A 226 -10.97 3.86 0.50
CA PRO A 226 -10.47 2.53 0.12
C PRO A 226 -9.06 2.57 -0.47
N GLY A 227 -8.72 3.60 -1.23
CA GLY A 227 -7.38 3.80 -1.79
C GLY A 227 -6.26 3.96 -0.77
N ALA A 228 -6.58 4.17 0.52
CA ALA A 228 -5.56 4.31 1.56
C ALA A 228 -5.13 2.98 2.18
N ALA A 229 -6.05 1.98 2.31
CA ALA A 229 -5.75 0.75 3.07
C ALA A 229 -6.77 -0.39 2.88
N ALA A 230 -7.52 -0.48 1.78
CA ALA A 230 -8.55 -1.51 1.60
C ALA A 230 -8.03 -2.82 1.00
N VAL A 231 -6.87 -2.83 0.36
CA VAL A 231 -6.36 -4.01 -0.37
C VAL A 231 -5.99 -5.13 0.60
N ARG A 232 -6.35 -6.33 0.18
CA ARG A 232 -5.91 -7.62 0.69
C ARG A 232 -5.17 -8.34 -0.41
N SER A 233 -4.07 -9.00 -0.08
CA SER A 233 -3.23 -9.66 -1.08
C SER A 233 -2.48 -10.85 -0.49
N SER A 234 -1.93 -11.68 -1.35
CA SER A 234 -1.05 -12.78 -1.01
C SER A 234 0.43 -12.42 -1.26
N ALA A 235 1.35 -13.17 -0.67
CA ALA A 235 2.77 -12.99 -0.91
C ALA A 235 3.14 -13.25 -2.39
N ARG A 236 2.47 -14.23 -3.01
CA ARG A 236 2.62 -14.58 -4.44
C ARG A 236 2.24 -13.39 -5.33
N ASP A 237 1.05 -12.83 -5.13
CA ASP A 237 0.57 -11.70 -5.93
C ASP A 237 1.41 -10.45 -5.71
N LEU A 238 1.84 -10.18 -4.46
CA LEU A 238 2.74 -9.05 -4.19
C LEU A 238 4.09 -9.18 -4.91
N ILE A 239 4.68 -10.38 -4.98
CA ILE A 239 5.91 -10.57 -5.76
C ILE A 239 5.62 -10.38 -7.26
N ARG A 240 4.49 -10.86 -7.78
CA ARG A 240 4.10 -10.63 -9.19
C ARG A 240 3.94 -9.13 -9.47
N PHE A 241 3.27 -8.40 -8.58
CA PHE A 241 3.13 -6.95 -8.65
C PHE A 241 4.49 -6.23 -8.65
N LEU A 242 5.41 -6.63 -7.76
CA LEU A 242 6.75 -6.05 -7.69
C LEU A 242 7.60 -6.37 -8.94
N ARG A 243 7.51 -7.59 -9.46
CA ARG A 243 8.22 -7.98 -10.70
C ARG A 243 7.77 -7.16 -11.90
N ALA A 244 6.48 -6.82 -12.00
CA ALA A 244 5.99 -5.92 -13.03
C ALA A 244 6.66 -4.53 -12.96
N HIS A 245 7.04 -4.06 -11.77
CA HIS A 245 7.78 -2.81 -11.60
C HIS A 245 9.28 -2.96 -11.97
N LEU A 246 9.87 -4.15 -11.81
CA LEU A 246 11.25 -4.40 -12.22
C LEU A 246 11.40 -4.41 -13.74
N ASP A 247 10.48 -5.07 -14.42
CA ASP A 247 10.49 -5.19 -15.89
C ASP A 247 9.15 -4.77 -16.50
N PRO A 248 8.89 -3.45 -16.57
CA PRO A 248 7.66 -2.93 -17.19
C PRO A 248 7.53 -3.25 -18.69
N GLY A 249 8.63 -3.63 -19.35
CA GLY A 249 8.65 -4.02 -20.76
C GLY A 249 8.45 -5.51 -21.02
N GLY A 250 8.50 -6.33 -19.96
CA GLY A 250 8.44 -7.77 -20.03
C GLY A 250 7.14 -8.33 -20.62
N SER A 251 7.20 -9.60 -21.03
CA SER A 251 6.06 -10.31 -21.62
C SER A 251 4.85 -10.42 -20.69
N ASP A 252 5.10 -10.48 -19.40
CA ASP A 252 4.08 -10.63 -18.35
C ASP A 252 3.37 -9.31 -18.02
N VAL A 253 3.80 -8.19 -18.64
CA VAL A 253 3.21 -6.86 -18.41
C VAL A 253 2.42 -6.42 -19.64
N PRO A 254 1.09 -6.25 -19.51
CA PRO A 254 0.24 -5.76 -20.59
C PRO A 254 0.68 -4.37 -21.06
N PRO A 255 0.64 -4.09 -22.39
CA PRO A 255 1.07 -2.81 -22.95
C PRO A 255 0.51 -1.56 -22.26
N PRO A 256 -0.77 -1.49 -21.84
CA PRO A 256 -1.31 -0.30 -21.16
C PRO A 256 -0.62 0.03 -19.84
N LEU A 257 -0.08 -0.95 -19.11
CA LEU A 257 0.55 -0.75 -17.81
C LEU A 257 2.06 -0.44 -17.88
N ARG A 258 2.69 -0.55 -19.05
CA ARG A 258 4.15 -0.35 -19.20
C ARG A 258 4.61 1.06 -18.84
N ILE A 259 3.89 2.09 -19.29
CA ILE A 259 4.17 3.50 -18.97
C ILE A 259 3.80 3.80 -17.51
N PRO A 260 2.60 3.43 -17.02
CA PRO A 260 2.23 3.59 -15.61
C PRO A 260 3.23 3.02 -14.61
N LEU A 261 3.72 1.80 -14.83
CA LEU A 261 4.70 1.14 -13.95
C LEU A 261 6.03 1.90 -13.87
N LYS A 262 6.50 2.48 -14.98
CA LYS A 262 7.69 3.35 -15.00
C LYS A 262 7.44 4.66 -14.25
N GLU A 263 6.25 5.24 -14.43
CA GLU A 263 5.89 6.53 -13.82
C GLU A 263 5.81 6.45 -12.30
N VAL A 264 5.26 5.37 -11.72
CA VAL A 264 5.12 5.26 -10.26
C VAL A 264 6.47 5.16 -9.54
N VAL A 265 7.49 4.61 -10.16
CA VAL A 265 8.86 4.51 -9.61
C VAL A 265 9.78 5.65 -10.06
N ARG A 266 9.30 6.55 -10.93
CA ARG A 266 10.07 7.75 -11.29
C ARG A 266 10.40 8.55 -10.02
N VAL A 267 11.69 8.73 -9.77
CA VAL A 267 12.18 9.40 -8.56
C VAL A 267 11.82 10.88 -8.59
N ARG A 268 11.28 11.35 -7.47
CA ARG A 268 10.93 12.74 -7.20
C ARG A 268 11.67 13.20 -5.96
N GLU A 269 12.28 14.37 -6.05
CA GLU A 269 12.83 15.06 -4.88
C GLU A 269 11.66 15.55 -4.03
N LEU A 270 11.69 15.24 -2.73
CA LEU A 270 10.71 15.74 -1.79
C LEU A 270 11.15 17.10 -1.22
N PRO A 271 10.19 18.00 -0.96
CA PRO A 271 10.50 19.30 -0.36
C PRO A 271 10.98 19.12 1.09
N GLY A 272 11.97 19.91 1.48
CA GLY A 272 12.53 19.93 2.83
C GLY A 272 14.06 19.93 2.83
N GLU A 273 14.65 19.96 4.02
CA GLU A 273 16.10 19.91 4.22
C GLU A 273 16.65 18.46 4.13
N THR A 274 15.77 17.46 4.00
CA THR A 274 16.15 16.05 3.93
C THR A 274 16.34 15.64 2.47
N GLU A 275 17.36 14.81 2.20
CA GLU A 275 17.55 14.16 0.90
C GLU A 275 16.52 13.04 0.63
N GLU A 276 15.32 13.19 1.17
CA GLU A 276 14.26 12.20 0.99
C GLU A 276 13.71 12.26 -0.44
N LYS A 277 13.60 11.09 -1.04
CA LYS A 277 13.06 10.89 -2.39
C LYS A 277 11.83 10.01 -2.33
N SER A 278 10.95 10.20 -3.29
CA SER A 278 9.72 9.43 -3.41
C SER A 278 9.42 9.08 -4.86
N GLY A 279 8.79 7.93 -5.07
CA GLY A 279 7.94 7.70 -6.23
C GLY A 279 6.51 8.14 -5.93
N LEU A 280 5.53 7.77 -6.77
CA LEU A 280 4.13 7.89 -6.39
C LEU A 280 3.81 6.80 -5.35
N ALA A 281 3.60 7.21 -4.09
CA ALA A 281 3.40 6.35 -2.93
C ALA A 281 4.54 5.34 -2.64
N TRP A 282 5.70 5.48 -3.23
CA TRP A 282 6.88 4.68 -2.92
C TRP A 282 7.90 5.50 -2.14
N SER A 283 8.37 5.00 -1.00
CA SER A 283 9.59 5.51 -0.35
C SER A 283 10.79 5.08 -1.16
N VAL A 284 11.73 6.00 -1.39
CA VAL A 284 12.93 5.74 -2.20
C VAL A 284 14.16 5.99 -1.35
N ARG A 285 15.12 5.07 -1.40
CA ARG A 285 16.42 5.22 -0.74
C ARG A 285 17.53 4.69 -1.62
N THR A 286 18.56 5.48 -1.85
CA THR A 286 19.75 5.06 -2.61
C THR A 286 20.88 4.69 -1.62
N LEU A 287 21.47 3.52 -1.76
CA LEU A 287 22.54 3.00 -0.91
C LEU A 287 23.56 2.27 -1.78
N ALA A 288 24.83 2.67 -1.74
CA ALA A 288 25.94 2.00 -2.42
C ALA A 288 25.65 1.60 -3.88
N GLY A 289 24.97 2.49 -4.63
CA GLY A 289 24.65 2.29 -6.05
C GLY A 289 23.42 1.41 -6.32
N ALA A 290 22.66 1.01 -5.28
CA ALA A 290 21.37 0.36 -5.42
C ALA A 290 20.25 1.30 -4.96
N THR A 291 19.18 1.38 -5.74
CA THR A 291 17.97 2.12 -5.37
C THR A 291 16.94 1.15 -4.78
N LEU A 292 16.48 1.45 -3.60
CA LEU A 292 15.44 0.69 -2.91
C LEU A 292 14.12 1.46 -2.99
N TYR A 293 13.09 0.83 -3.55
CA TYR A 293 11.72 1.29 -3.50
C TYR A 293 10.97 0.40 -2.52
N PHE A 294 10.28 0.98 -1.56
CA PHE A 294 9.58 0.19 -0.55
C PHE A 294 8.36 0.90 0.01
N HIS A 295 7.45 0.11 0.53
CA HIS A 295 6.33 0.58 1.34
C HIS A 295 6.00 -0.44 2.42
N SER A 296 5.55 0.04 3.58
CA SER A 296 5.03 -0.82 4.64
C SER A 296 3.58 -0.49 4.94
N GLY A 297 2.86 -1.46 5.46
CA GLY A 297 1.47 -1.28 5.83
C GLY A 297 1.10 -2.02 7.10
N ALA A 298 0.13 -1.48 7.80
CA ALA A 298 -0.45 -2.15 8.94
C ALA A 298 -1.94 -1.81 9.06
N THR A 299 -2.68 -2.78 9.55
CA THR A 299 -4.02 -2.64 10.08
C THR A 299 -4.00 -2.94 11.59
N ARG A 300 -5.15 -3.01 12.22
CA ARG A 300 -5.21 -3.53 13.60
C ARG A 300 -4.95 -5.04 13.68
N GLY A 301 -5.01 -5.77 12.56
CA GLY A 301 -4.88 -7.22 12.52
C GLY A 301 -3.67 -7.76 11.78
N CYS A 302 -3.10 -6.99 10.87
CA CYS A 302 -2.04 -7.46 9.97
C CYS A 302 -0.91 -6.43 9.83
N THR A 303 0.25 -6.92 9.43
CA THR A 303 1.41 -6.09 9.05
C THR A 303 1.99 -6.60 7.74
N ALA A 304 2.36 -5.67 6.85
CA ALA A 304 2.87 -5.95 5.53
C ALA A 304 4.10 -5.10 5.21
N PHE A 305 4.99 -5.64 4.38
CA PHE A 305 6.10 -4.93 3.76
C PHE A 305 6.23 -5.39 2.31
N VAL A 306 6.49 -4.44 1.42
CA VAL A 306 6.88 -4.70 0.03
C VAL A 306 8.07 -3.83 -0.33
N GLY A 307 8.95 -4.35 -1.18
CA GLY A 307 10.05 -3.57 -1.69
C GLY A 307 10.75 -4.22 -2.86
N LEU A 308 11.43 -3.39 -3.67
CA LEU A 308 12.17 -3.83 -4.84
C LEU A 308 13.45 -3.01 -5.03
N SER A 309 14.41 -3.58 -5.74
CA SER A 309 15.61 -2.90 -6.24
C SER A 309 15.84 -3.30 -7.69
N PRO A 310 15.67 -2.35 -8.65
CA PRO A 310 15.81 -2.66 -10.08
C PRO A 310 17.20 -3.11 -10.47
N GLU A 311 18.25 -2.50 -9.94
CA GLU A 311 19.65 -2.75 -10.31
C GLU A 311 20.12 -4.18 -9.99
N ARG A 312 19.40 -4.85 -9.09
CA ARG A 312 19.70 -6.23 -8.67
C ARG A 312 18.56 -7.20 -8.94
N GLU A 313 17.50 -6.73 -9.60
CA GLU A 313 16.29 -7.52 -9.88
C GLU A 313 15.74 -8.21 -8.64
N VAL A 314 15.69 -7.48 -7.53
CA VAL A 314 15.25 -8.01 -6.23
C VAL A 314 13.83 -7.52 -5.90
N CYS A 315 12.99 -8.46 -5.46
CA CYS A 315 11.70 -8.17 -4.84
C CYS A 315 11.57 -8.88 -3.49
N VAL A 316 10.98 -8.19 -2.52
CA VAL A 316 10.65 -8.74 -1.19
C VAL A 316 9.22 -8.40 -0.83
N ALA A 317 8.44 -9.41 -0.43
CA ALA A 317 7.12 -9.25 0.17
C ALA A 317 7.09 -10.01 1.50
N ALA A 318 6.62 -9.37 2.57
CA ALA A 318 6.51 -10.00 3.88
C ALA A 318 5.17 -9.64 4.52
N LEU A 319 4.42 -10.64 4.95
CA LEU A 319 3.05 -10.55 5.45
C LEU A 319 2.92 -11.31 6.77
N THR A 320 2.19 -10.74 7.71
CA THR A 320 1.81 -11.44 8.95
C THR A 320 0.43 -10.98 9.43
N ASN A 321 -0.34 -11.89 10.03
CA ASN A 321 -1.62 -11.60 10.65
C ASN A 321 -1.51 -11.09 12.09
N SER A 322 -0.41 -10.43 12.40
CA SER A 322 -0.20 -9.72 13.66
C SER A 322 -0.15 -8.20 13.40
N GLY A 323 -1.02 -7.46 14.07
CA GLY A 323 -1.05 -6.00 13.99
C GLY A 323 0.22 -5.38 14.58
N LEU A 324 0.63 -4.24 14.04
CA LEU A 324 1.85 -3.54 14.44
C LEU A 324 1.80 -3.11 15.91
N THR A 325 2.87 -3.39 16.64
CA THR A 325 3.12 -2.92 18.00
C THR A 325 4.45 -2.18 18.09
N LEU A 326 4.69 -1.42 19.17
CA LEU A 326 5.94 -0.71 19.39
C LEU A 326 7.17 -1.63 19.45
N ARG A 327 6.97 -2.92 19.75
CA ARG A 327 8.03 -3.93 19.85
C ARG A 327 8.22 -4.74 18.55
N SER A 328 7.34 -4.54 17.57
CA SER A 328 7.41 -5.29 16.32
C SER A 328 8.64 -4.90 15.51
N ARG A 329 9.46 -5.90 15.14
CA ARG A 329 10.61 -5.75 14.26
C ARG A 329 10.37 -6.29 12.85
N PHE A 330 9.16 -6.76 12.56
CA PHE A 330 8.84 -7.45 11.32
C PHE A 330 9.14 -6.60 10.07
N VAL A 331 8.63 -5.37 10.04
CA VAL A 331 8.87 -4.43 8.93
C VAL A 331 10.36 -4.11 8.79
N GLN A 332 11.04 -3.83 9.91
CA GLN A 332 12.47 -3.53 9.89
C GLN A 332 13.30 -4.71 9.37
N SER A 333 12.97 -5.95 9.78
CA SER A 333 13.67 -7.15 9.33
C SER A 333 13.43 -7.41 7.84
N ALA A 334 12.20 -7.19 7.34
CA ALA A 334 11.90 -7.29 5.91
C ALA A 334 12.65 -6.22 5.08
N TYR A 335 12.76 -4.99 5.60
CA TYR A 335 13.57 -3.94 4.98
C TYR A 335 15.06 -4.30 4.96
N LEU A 336 15.59 -4.85 6.05
CA LEU A 336 16.99 -5.29 6.10
C LEU A 336 17.26 -6.45 5.14
N LEU A 337 16.31 -7.35 4.95
CA LEU A 337 16.39 -8.41 3.94
C LEU A 337 16.46 -7.80 2.53
N LEU A 338 15.58 -6.85 2.18
CA LEU A 338 15.63 -6.16 0.89
C LEU A 338 17.00 -5.50 0.68
N ARG A 339 17.49 -4.78 1.68
CA ARG A 339 18.78 -4.10 1.64
C ARG A 339 19.94 -5.10 1.42
N ALA A 340 19.97 -6.16 2.20
CA ALA A 340 21.03 -7.16 2.12
C ALA A 340 21.07 -7.86 0.74
N LEU A 341 19.91 -8.18 0.18
CA LEU A 341 19.79 -8.74 -1.17
C LEU A 341 20.24 -7.73 -2.24
N ALA A 342 19.80 -6.48 -2.13
CA ALA A 342 20.17 -5.42 -3.07
C ALA A 342 21.66 -5.07 -3.03
N LEU A 343 22.33 -5.23 -1.89
CA LEU A 343 23.78 -5.01 -1.76
C LEU A 343 24.61 -6.26 -2.01
N GLY A 344 23.99 -7.44 -2.21
CA GLY A 344 24.69 -8.71 -2.38
C GLY A 344 25.31 -9.26 -1.08
N GLU A 345 24.84 -8.78 0.09
CA GLU A 345 25.32 -9.16 1.43
C GLU A 345 24.60 -10.40 1.97
N ALA A 346 23.46 -10.80 1.42
CA ALA A 346 22.72 -11.98 1.83
C ALA A 346 23.35 -13.24 1.22
N LYS A 347 24.16 -13.94 2.01
CA LYS A 347 24.76 -15.24 1.67
C LYS A 347 23.98 -16.40 2.25
#